data_50b1b737660bb5d917f47dbe257944b4
#
_entry.id   50b1b737660bb5d917f47dbe257944b4
#
_cell.length_a   1.000
_cell.length_b   1.000
_cell.length_c   1.000
_cell.angle_alpha   90.00
_cell.angle_beta   90.00
_cell.angle_gamma   90.00
#
_symmetry.space_group_name_H-M   'P 1'
#
loop_
_entity.id
_entity.type
_entity.pdbx_description
1 polymer ?
#
loop_
_entity_poly.entity_id
_entity_poly.type
_entity_poly.pdbx_seq_one_letter_code
_entity_poly.pdbx_strand_id
1 'polypeptide(L)'
;AILSDLSNWKKHVFIKKAKTIDSDTFERKLFVIRKYAQSLVTASPVQGTGYFYMPSMSYKTISYKGQLITEQLPLFFADLGEEDFESALALVHSRFSTNTFPSWALAQPFRYIAHNGEINTLRGNINWMRARKSLLK
;
A
#
# COMPACT_ATOMS: atom_id res chain seq x y z
N ALA A 1 19.19 -0.31 15.96
CA ALA A 1 18.95 1.10 16.27
C ALA A 1 18.15 1.81 15.16
N ILE A 2 18.58 1.79 13.89
CA ILE A 2 17.90 2.51 12.80
C ILE A 2 16.48 1.95 12.54
N LEU A 3 16.28 0.64 12.60
CA LEU A 3 14.95 0.03 12.39
C LEU A 3 13.96 0.33 13.51
N SER A 4 14.43 0.45 14.77
CA SER A 4 13.57 0.82 15.89
C SER A 4 13.09 2.27 15.79
N ASP A 5 13.91 3.18 15.28
CA ASP A 5 13.51 4.56 15.05
C ASP A 5 12.49 4.67 13.92
N LEU A 6 12.66 3.91 12.85
CA LEU A 6 11.70 3.86 11.73
C LEU A 6 10.35 3.24 12.11
N SER A 7 10.31 2.30 13.06
CA SER A 7 9.07 1.68 13.53
C SER A 7 8.09 2.68 14.16
N ASN A 8 8.59 3.75 14.76
CA ASN A 8 7.78 4.80 15.36
C ASN A 8 6.96 5.62 14.33
N TRP A 9 7.32 5.55 13.05
CA TRP A 9 6.60 6.23 11.97
C TRP A 9 5.48 5.37 11.38
N LYS A 10 5.50 4.09 11.66
CA LYS A 10 4.45 3.16 11.28
C LYS A 10 3.25 3.28 12.23
N LYS A 11 2.06 3.48 11.68
CA LYS A 11 0.82 3.52 12.46
C LYS A 11 -0.22 2.56 11.86
N HIS A 12 -0.85 1.78 12.72
CA HIS A 12 -2.02 0.99 12.38
C HIS A 12 -3.27 1.73 12.87
N VAL A 13 -4.24 1.86 11.98
CA VAL A 13 -5.53 2.48 12.27
C VAL A 13 -6.63 1.45 12.07
N PHE A 14 -7.36 1.14 13.13
CA PHE A 14 -8.45 0.18 13.11
C PHE A 14 -9.78 0.89 13.00
N ILE A 15 -10.57 0.56 11.97
CA ILE A 15 -11.87 1.16 11.70
C ILE A 15 -12.94 0.07 11.80
N LYS A 16 -13.88 0.23 12.72
CA LYS A 16 -14.99 -0.70 12.89
C LYS A 16 -16.06 -0.47 11.84
N LYS A 17 -16.48 -1.55 11.17
CA LYS A 17 -17.63 -1.55 10.26
C LYS A 17 -18.93 -1.31 11.01
N ALA A 18 -19.75 -0.37 10.56
CA ALA A 18 -21.11 -0.20 11.08
C ALA A 18 -21.97 -1.43 10.72
N LYS A 19 -22.86 -1.83 11.63
CA LYS A 19 -23.75 -2.99 11.42
C LYS A 19 -24.70 -2.82 10.21
N THR A 20 -24.98 -1.60 9.83
CA THR A 20 -25.95 -1.22 8.78
C THR A 20 -25.41 -1.26 7.37
N ILE A 21 -24.10 -1.48 7.17
CA ILE A 21 -23.49 -1.54 5.85
C ILE A 21 -22.94 -2.94 5.55
N ASP A 22 -23.05 -3.36 4.29
CA ASP A 22 -22.44 -4.59 3.82
C ASP A 22 -20.93 -4.48 3.68
N SER A 23 -20.27 -5.60 3.48
CA SER A 23 -18.81 -5.67 3.44
C SER A 23 -18.20 -4.99 2.22
N ASP A 24 -18.87 -5.04 1.07
CA ASP A 24 -18.36 -4.41 -0.15
C ASP A 24 -18.51 -2.89 -0.10
N THR A 25 -19.60 -2.41 0.47
CA THR A 25 -19.78 -0.98 0.77
C THR A 25 -18.72 -0.49 1.76
N PHE A 26 -18.40 -1.30 2.77
CA PHE A 26 -17.34 -0.97 3.71
C PHE A 26 -15.96 -0.87 3.01
N GLU A 27 -15.63 -1.85 2.16
CA GLU A 27 -14.38 -1.82 1.39
C GLU A 27 -14.27 -0.58 0.48
N ARG A 28 -15.36 -0.22 -0.21
CA ARG A 28 -15.40 1.02 -1.02
C ARG A 28 -15.19 2.27 -0.17
N LYS A 29 -15.81 2.34 1.01
CA LYS A 29 -15.60 3.46 1.94
C LYS A 29 -14.15 3.56 2.42
N LEU A 30 -13.51 2.44 2.76
CA LEU A 30 -12.10 2.41 3.13
C LEU A 30 -11.22 2.93 1.99
N PHE A 31 -11.50 2.54 0.76
CA PHE A 31 -10.78 3.06 -0.41
C PHE A 31 -10.93 4.57 -0.56
N VAL A 32 -12.17 5.10 -0.43
CA VAL A 32 -12.44 6.55 -0.52
C VAL A 32 -11.73 7.30 0.60
N ILE A 33 -11.81 6.82 1.84
CA ILE A 33 -11.14 7.43 3.00
C ILE A 33 -9.63 7.50 2.74
N ARG A 34 -9.02 6.39 2.29
CA ARG A 34 -7.60 6.35 1.97
C ARG A 34 -7.21 7.40 0.93
N LYS A 35 -7.94 7.45 -0.18
CA LYS A 35 -7.66 8.38 -1.28
C LYS A 35 -7.85 9.84 -0.87
N TYR A 36 -8.91 10.11 -0.12
CA TYR A 36 -9.19 11.45 0.37
C TYR A 36 -8.12 11.92 1.36
N ALA A 37 -7.77 11.10 2.33
CA ALA A 37 -6.71 11.41 3.30
C ALA A 37 -5.35 11.65 2.60
N GLN A 38 -4.98 10.82 1.63
CA GLN A 38 -3.76 11.03 0.85
C GLN A 38 -3.80 12.37 0.09
N SER A 39 -4.95 12.71 -0.50
CA SER A 39 -5.13 13.98 -1.20
C SER A 39 -4.98 15.18 -0.27
N LEU A 40 -5.59 15.13 0.90
CA LEU A 40 -5.48 16.20 1.91
C LEU A 40 -4.04 16.39 2.38
N VAL A 41 -3.33 15.29 2.66
CA VAL A 41 -1.93 15.36 3.09
C VAL A 41 -1.05 15.92 1.98
N THR A 42 -1.23 15.47 0.74
CA THR A 42 -0.46 15.96 -0.41
C THR A 42 -0.69 17.46 -0.68
N ALA A 43 -1.90 17.94 -0.46
CA ALA A 43 -2.24 19.36 -0.62
C ALA A 43 -1.82 20.23 0.58
N SER A 44 -1.39 19.62 1.68
CA SER A 44 -0.99 20.33 2.89
C SER A 44 0.35 21.05 2.70
N PRO A 45 0.50 22.28 3.24
CA PRO A 45 1.78 23.00 3.23
C PRO A 45 2.81 22.46 4.26
N VAL A 46 2.43 21.45 5.04
CA VAL A 46 3.32 20.87 6.06
C VAL A 46 4.50 20.16 5.40
N GLN A 47 5.70 20.43 5.91
CA GLN A 47 6.91 19.75 5.44
C GLN A 47 6.86 18.24 5.72
N GLY A 48 7.44 17.47 4.80
CA GLY A 48 7.51 16.00 4.95
C GLY A 48 6.29 15.23 4.46
N THR A 49 5.27 15.89 3.94
CA THR A 49 4.07 15.22 3.38
C THR A 49 4.37 14.27 2.21
N GLY A 50 5.48 14.50 1.49
CA GLY A 50 5.93 13.60 0.41
C GLY A 50 6.32 12.19 0.86
N TYR A 51 6.57 11.99 2.15
CA TYR A 51 6.87 10.67 2.72
C TYR A 51 5.61 9.93 3.23
N PHE A 52 4.46 10.62 3.26
CA PHE A 52 3.22 10.01 3.70
C PHE A 52 2.65 9.08 2.64
N TYR A 53 2.39 7.85 3.02
CA TYR A 53 1.65 6.91 2.20
C TYR A 53 0.91 5.89 3.07
N MET A 54 -0.17 5.35 2.54
CA MET A 54 -0.93 4.27 3.16
C MET A 54 -0.84 3.02 2.27
N PRO A 55 -0.04 2.03 2.64
CA PRO A 55 0.14 0.83 1.83
C PRO A 55 -1.14 0.01 1.73
N SER A 56 -1.91 -0.04 2.80
CA SER A 56 -3.14 -0.80 2.89
C SER A 56 -4.19 -0.06 3.70
N MET A 57 -5.44 -0.10 3.26
CA MET A 57 -6.63 0.24 4.01
C MET A 57 -7.77 -0.63 3.47
N SER A 58 -7.95 -1.80 4.04
CA SER A 58 -8.85 -2.84 3.59
C SER A 58 -9.20 -3.74 4.77
N TYR A 59 -10.37 -4.34 4.75
CA TYR A 59 -10.71 -5.41 5.70
C TYR A 59 -10.39 -6.80 5.13
N LYS A 60 -10.03 -6.88 3.84
CA LYS A 60 -9.74 -8.15 3.14
C LYS A 60 -8.25 -8.43 3.03
N THR A 61 -7.43 -7.39 2.98
CA THR A 61 -5.99 -7.53 2.73
C THR A 61 -5.19 -6.59 3.59
N ILE A 62 -3.99 -7.02 3.97
CA ILE A 62 -2.98 -6.17 4.58
C ILE A 62 -1.73 -6.18 3.71
N SER A 63 -1.02 -5.06 3.62
CA SER A 63 0.23 -4.95 2.88
C SER A 63 1.35 -4.52 3.81
N TYR A 64 2.34 -5.37 3.96
CA TYR A 64 3.60 -5.09 4.63
C TYR A 64 4.64 -4.79 3.57
N LYS A 65 5.11 -3.56 3.52
CA LYS A 65 6.09 -3.15 2.50
C LYS A 65 6.95 -1.98 2.93
N GLY A 66 8.10 -1.91 2.30
CA GLY A 66 9.08 -0.85 2.53
C GLY A 66 10.36 -1.13 1.76
N GLN A 67 11.35 -0.28 1.91
CA GLN A 67 12.71 -0.50 1.42
C GLN A 67 13.47 -1.38 2.43
N LEU A 68 13.09 -2.66 2.49
CA LEU A 68 13.59 -3.65 3.43
C LEU A 68 14.15 -4.83 2.66
N ILE A 69 15.21 -5.43 3.16
CA ILE A 69 15.61 -6.77 2.75
C ILE A 69 14.75 -7.82 3.46
N THR A 70 14.74 -9.04 2.95
CA THR A 70 13.85 -10.11 3.42
C THR A 70 13.95 -10.35 4.92
N GLU A 71 15.17 -10.36 5.47
CA GLU A 71 15.44 -10.61 6.88
C GLU A 71 14.98 -9.47 7.79
N GLN A 72 14.84 -8.26 7.24
CA GLN A 72 14.38 -7.10 7.99
C GLN A 72 12.85 -7.03 8.11
N LEU A 73 12.13 -7.70 7.21
CA LEU A 73 10.67 -7.61 7.14
C LEU A 73 9.99 -8.04 8.45
N PRO A 74 10.25 -9.24 9.02
CA PRO A 74 9.66 -9.65 10.28
C PRO A 74 10.18 -8.83 11.48
N LEU A 75 11.39 -8.30 11.41
CA LEU A 75 11.91 -7.43 12.46
C LEU A 75 11.21 -6.07 12.49
N PHE A 76 10.81 -5.57 11.31
CA PHE A 76 10.11 -4.30 11.19
C PHE A 76 8.60 -4.44 11.42
N PHE A 77 8.00 -5.55 10.99
CA PHE A 77 6.60 -5.91 11.18
C PHE A 77 6.51 -7.14 12.08
N ALA A 78 6.58 -6.91 13.39
CA ALA A 78 6.70 -7.97 14.39
C ALA A 78 5.50 -8.95 14.37
N ASP A 79 4.33 -8.47 13.98
CA ASP A 79 3.10 -9.25 13.82
C ASP A 79 3.22 -10.39 12.77
N LEU A 80 4.17 -10.30 11.83
CA LEU A 80 4.48 -11.41 10.91
C LEU A 80 5.15 -12.63 11.60
N GLY A 81 5.64 -12.45 12.81
CA GLY A 81 6.24 -13.51 13.62
C GLY A 81 5.29 -14.15 14.63
N GLU A 82 4.05 -13.68 14.75
CA GLU A 82 3.09 -14.24 15.69
C GLU A 82 2.55 -15.59 15.18
N GLU A 83 2.42 -16.56 16.10
CA GLU A 83 2.00 -17.93 15.77
C GLU A 83 0.57 -18.01 15.24
N ASP A 84 -0.30 -17.07 15.62
CA ASP A 84 -1.69 -16.99 15.21
C ASP A 84 -1.90 -16.11 13.95
N PHE A 85 -0.80 -15.61 13.35
CA PHE A 85 -0.87 -14.86 12.09
C PHE A 85 -1.05 -15.80 10.91
N GLU A 86 -2.29 -16.02 10.51
CA GLU A 86 -2.64 -16.92 9.41
C GLU A 86 -3.13 -16.16 8.18
N SER A 87 -2.82 -16.69 7.00
CA SER A 87 -3.31 -16.15 5.73
C SER A 87 -3.52 -17.27 4.71
N ALA A 88 -4.64 -17.21 3.97
CA ALA A 88 -4.92 -18.14 2.88
C ALA A 88 -4.04 -17.88 1.65
N LEU A 89 -3.49 -16.68 1.49
CA LEU A 89 -2.65 -16.28 0.37
C LEU A 89 -1.62 -15.25 0.80
N ALA A 90 -0.38 -15.46 0.43
CA ALA A 90 0.68 -14.47 0.55
C ALA A 90 1.22 -14.09 -0.84
N LEU A 91 1.16 -12.81 -1.18
CA LEU A 91 1.81 -12.26 -2.37
C LEU A 91 3.11 -11.60 -1.94
N VAL A 92 4.24 -12.18 -2.34
CA VAL A 92 5.57 -11.78 -1.86
C VAL A 92 6.42 -11.23 -3.00
N HIS A 93 7.16 -10.16 -2.73
CA HIS A 93 8.10 -9.56 -3.68
C HIS A 93 9.27 -8.93 -2.94
N SER A 94 10.49 -9.30 -3.28
CA SER A 94 11.71 -8.87 -2.58
C SER A 94 12.54 -7.82 -3.33
N ARG A 95 12.09 -7.38 -4.52
CA ARG A 95 12.92 -6.58 -5.42
C ARG A 95 12.19 -5.38 -5.99
N PHE A 96 12.90 -4.26 -6.14
CA PHE A 96 12.48 -3.13 -6.98
C PHE A 96 12.82 -3.36 -8.46
N SER A 97 12.10 -2.67 -9.34
CA SER A 97 12.52 -2.54 -10.74
C SER A 97 13.86 -1.83 -10.82
N THR A 98 14.73 -2.28 -11.74
CA THR A 98 16.06 -1.69 -11.96
C THR A 98 16.00 -0.27 -12.53
N ASN A 99 14.88 0.13 -13.12
CA ASN A 99 14.69 1.39 -13.85
C ASN A 99 13.90 2.45 -13.07
N THR A 100 13.63 2.25 -11.80
CA THR A 100 12.89 3.21 -10.97
C THR A 100 13.71 3.58 -9.74
N PHE A 101 13.65 4.87 -9.35
CA PHE A 101 14.16 5.27 -8.05
C PHE A 101 13.34 4.59 -6.96
N PRO A 102 13.98 3.83 -6.07
CA PRO A 102 13.28 3.16 -5.00
C PRO A 102 12.71 4.18 -4.01
N SER A 103 11.51 3.90 -3.53
CA SER A 103 10.90 4.62 -2.42
C SER A 103 9.99 3.68 -1.64
N TRP A 104 9.72 4.01 -0.38
CA TRP A 104 8.85 3.21 0.46
C TRP A 104 7.46 3.02 -0.15
N ALA A 105 6.90 4.09 -0.72
CA ALA A 105 5.58 4.04 -1.36
C ALA A 105 5.54 3.15 -2.61
N LEU A 106 6.67 3.05 -3.33
CA LEU A 106 6.80 2.26 -4.56
C LEU A 106 7.29 0.83 -4.31
N ALA A 107 7.61 0.46 -3.07
CA ALA A 107 7.88 -0.94 -2.73
C ALA A 107 6.68 -1.81 -3.06
N GLN A 108 6.95 -3.03 -3.53
CA GLN A 108 5.89 -4.00 -3.80
C GLN A 108 5.66 -4.89 -2.55
N PRO A 109 4.55 -5.62 -2.50
CA PRO A 109 3.47 -5.68 -3.48
C PRO A 109 2.49 -4.49 -3.41
N PHE A 110 1.70 -4.32 -4.47
CA PHE A 110 0.56 -3.40 -4.50
C PHE A 110 -0.73 -4.21 -4.44
N ARG A 111 -1.41 -4.22 -3.33
CA ARG A 111 -2.66 -4.93 -3.05
C ARG A 111 -2.72 -6.36 -3.63
N TYR A 112 -2.86 -6.51 -4.95
CA TYR A 112 -2.96 -7.79 -5.68
C TYR A 112 -1.93 -7.92 -6.80
N ILE A 113 -0.95 -7.01 -6.88
CA ILE A 113 0.03 -6.96 -7.96
C ILE A 113 1.44 -6.94 -7.39
N ALA A 114 2.26 -7.87 -7.86
CA ALA A 114 3.71 -7.87 -7.66
C ALA A 114 4.39 -8.34 -8.94
N HIS A 115 5.37 -7.61 -9.46
CA HIS A 115 6.07 -7.97 -10.67
C HIS A 115 7.45 -7.31 -10.77
N ASN A 116 8.36 -7.93 -11.53
CA ASN A 116 9.67 -7.38 -11.88
C ASN A 116 9.65 -6.64 -13.23
N GLY A 117 8.47 -6.39 -13.81
CA GLY A 117 8.37 -5.94 -15.19
C GLY A 117 8.91 -4.54 -15.44
N GLU A 118 9.56 -4.39 -16.57
CA GLU A 118 9.83 -3.10 -17.17
C GLU A 118 8.63 -2.65 -17.98
N ILE A 119 8.06 -1.51 -17.63
CA ILE A 119 6.93 -0.94 -18.36
C ILE A 119 7.47 0.19 -19.22
N ASN A 120 7.85 -0.15 -20.46
CA ASN A 120 8.51 0.77 -21.37
C ASN A 120 7.55 1.70 -22.14
N THR A 121 6.24 1.50 -22.00
CA THR A 121 5.20 2.26 -22.73
C THR A 121 4.26 3.00 -21.80
N LEU A 122 4.80 3.75 -20.85
CA LEU A 122 3.99 4.49 -19.87
C LEU A 122 2.94 5.38 -20.57
N ARG A 123 3.32 6.09 -21.63
CA ARG A 123 2.41 6.97 -22.38
C ARG A 123 1.27 6.19 -23.03
N GLY A 124 1.57 5.04 -23.61
CA GLY A 124 0.56 4.14 -24.18
C GLY A 124 -0.42 3.66 -23.13
N ASN A 125 0.07 3.21 -21.99
CA ASN A 125 -0.75 2.74 -20.86
C ASN A 125 -1.66 3.85 -20.30
N ILE A 126 -1.15 5.08 -20.17
CA ILE A 126 -1.94 6.24 -19.76
C ILE A 126 -3.08 6.50 -20.76
N ASN A 127 -2.79 6.47 -22.07
CA ASN A 127 -3.78 6.70 -23.11
C ASN A 127 -4.83 5.58 -23.13
N TRP A 128 -4.43 4.32 -23.00
CA TRP A 128 -5.36 3.20 -22.86
C TRP A 128 -6.28 3.34 -21.66
N MET A 129 -5.75 3.74 -20.51
CA MET A 129 -6.56 3.99 -19.33
C MET A 129 -7.52 5.16 -19.51
N ARG A 130 -7.10 6.22 -20.19
CA ARG A 130 -7.98 7.35 -20.54
C ARG A 130 -9.13 6.92 -21.45
N ALA A 131 -8.83 6.16 -22.50
CA ALA A 131 -9.85 5.62 -23.41
C ALA A 131 -10.84 4.69 -22.65
N ARG A 132 -10.33 3.82 -21.78
CA ARG A 132 -11.13 2.89 -21.00
C ARG A 132 -11.97 3.59 -19.92
N LYS A 133 -11.58 4.78 -19.48
CA LYS A 133 -12.25 5.49 -18.40
C LYS A 133 -13.74 5.73 -18.65
N SER A 134 -14.14 5.91 -19.91
CA SER A 134 -15.54 6.05 -20.31
C SER A 134 -16.39 4.79 -20.06
N LEU A 135 -15.75 3.63 -19.93
CA LEU A 135 -16.40 2.34 -19.66
C LEU A 135 -16.54 2.05 -18.15
N LEU A 136 -15.85 2.83 -17.32
CA LEU A 136 -15.90 2.68 -15.86
C LEU A 136 -17.09 3.48 -15.34
N LYS A 137 -18.08 2.76 -14.80
CA LYS A 137 -19.28 3.33 -14.15
C LYS A 137 -19.08 3.40 -12.64
#